data_1c5d8e24edd68804bd26a89e2f168158
#
_entry.id   1c5d8e24edd68804bd26a89e2f168158
#
_cell.length_a   1.000
_cell.length_b   1.000
_cell.length_c   1.000
_cell.angle_alpha   90.00
_cell.angle_beta   90.00
_cell.angle_gamma   90.00
#
_symmetry.space_group_name_H-M   'P 1'
#
loop_
_entity.id
_entity.type
_entity.pdbx_description
1 polymer ?
#
loop_
_entity_poly.entity_id
_entity_poly.type
_entity_poly.pdbx_seq_one_letter_code
_entity_poly.pdbx_strand_id
1 'polypeptide(L)'
;SYGEKDRRPAMAADVLFVWFGQMESLEGPVRLDDFTKTYIEILTQFAGYTGRLVLVTPVPCEDPLDLGLKVKGRNAALAKYALAIRQIARDRNLPLVDLFAVLSGKSVTSDGLLLSEKGHQLAAQAFANQLGFSSKLSANAEPLRQAILKKNALWKQYWFPSNWAFLYGNRQQTASSRSHLNGSYRWFPEEIQSILPELKQLENAITKEAARARQ
;
A
#
# COMPACT_ATOMS: atom_id res chain seq x y z
N SER A 1 24.51 5.80 -1.70
CA SER A 1 23.98 4.69 -0.91
C SER A 1 23.19 5.28 0.24
N TYR A 2 21.90 5.13 0.23
CA TYR A 2 21.07 5.34 1.42
C TYR A 2 21.54 4.31 2.42
N GLY A 3 22.15 4.78 3.53
CA GLY A 3 22.67 3.90 4.55
C GLY A 3 21.58 2.93 5.01
N GLU A 4 21.83 1.67 4.80
CA GLU A 4 21.08 0.54 5.33
C GLU A 4 21.17 0.53 6.86
N LYS A 5 20.58 1.55 7.51
CA LYS A 5 20.20 1.36 8.90
C LYS A 5 19.08 0.33 8.87
N ASP A 6 19.34 -0.81 9.47
CA ASP A 6 18.37 -1.86 9.68
C ASP A 6 17.08 -1.27 10.26
N ARG A 7 16.07 -1.03 9.39
CA ARG A 7 14.78 -0.47 9.79
C ARG A 7 13.83 -1.53 10.34
N ARG A 8 14.28 -2.78 10.42
CA ARG A 8 13.48 -3.92 10.86
C ARG A 8 12.83 -3.73 12.23
N PRO A 9 13.49 -3.16 13.26
CA PRO A 9 12.83 -2.89 14.53
C PRO A 9 11.76 -1.78 14.45
N ALA A 10 11.86 -0.85 13.49
CA ALA A 10 10.90 0.23 13.32
C ALA A 10 9.64 -0.20 12.54
N MET A 11 9.68 -1.36 11.88
CA MET A 11 8.57 -1.94 11.13
C MET A 11 7.93 -3.12 11.89
N ALA A 12 7.77 -3.00 13.21
CA ALA A 12 7.10 -4.00 14.03
C ALA A 12 5.62 -4.15 13.61
N ALA A 13 5.41 -4.83 12.48
CA ALA A 13 4.08 -5.09 11.95
C ALA A 13 3.48 -6.33 12.62
N ASP A 14 2.28 -6.21 13.16
CA ASP A 14 1.53 -7.36 13.67
C ASP A 14 1.07 -8.30 12.56
N VAL A 15 0.75 -7.76 11.39
CA VAL A 15 0.33 -8.47 10.18
C VAL A 15 1.00 -7.83 8.97
N LEU A 16 1.58 -8.65 8.10
CA LEU A 16 2.16 -8.20 6.86
C LEU A 16 1.38 -8.74 5.66
N PHE A 17 0.81 -7.84 4.86
CA PHE A 17 0.18 -8.17 3.59
C PHE A 17 1.23 -8.18 2.48
N VAL A 18 1.38 -9.32 1.80
CA VAL A 18 2.35 -9.49 0.71
C VAL A 18 1.60 -9.49 -0.61
N TRP A 19 1.76 -8.40 -1.37
CA TRP A 19 1.01 -8.13 -2.59
C TRP A 19 1.96 -7.81 -3.74
N PHE A 20 2.46 -8.85 -4.40
CA PHE A 20 3.31 -8.79 -5.60
C PHE A 20 2.68 -9.55 -6.76
N GLY A 21 3.32 -9.51 -7.91
CA GLY A 21 2.90 -10.25 -9.11
C GLY A 21 2.25 -9.37 -10.18
N GLN A 22 1.84 -8.12 -9.84
CA GLN A 22 1.25 -7.20 -10.83
C GLN A 22 2.28 -6.76 -11.87
N MET A 23 3.38 -6.20 -11.41
CA MET A 23 4.44 -5.69 -12.30
C MET A 23 5.28 -6.81 -12.87
N GLU A 24 5.56 -7.83 -12.10
CA GLU A 24 6.36 -8.99 -12.51
C GLU A 24 5.68 -9.75 -13.66
N SER A 25 4.35 -9.78 -13.70
CA SER A 25 3.59 -10.42 -14.79
C SER A 25 3.76 -9.72 -16.15
N LEU A 26 4.25 -8.46 -16.17
CA LEU A 26 4.50 -7.72 -17.41
C LEU A 26 5.61 -8.34 -18.26
N GLU A 27 6.54 -9.06 -17.64
CA GLU A 27 7.58 -9.82 -18.32
C GLU A 27 7.05 -11.14 -18.94
N GLY A 28 5.76 -11.42 -18.75
CA GLY A 28 5.10 -12.60 -19.29
C GLY A 28 5.34 -13.87 -18.47
N PRO A 29 4.81 -15.02 -18.93
CA PRO A 29 4.85 -16.26 -18.18
C PRO A 29 6.25 -16.91 -18.12
N VAL A 30 7.20 -16.48 -18.94
CA VAL A 30 8.57 -17.01 -18.95
C VAL A 30 9.31 -16.75 -17.63
N ARG A 31 8.94 -15.72 -16.91
CA ARG A 31 9.54 -15.37 -15.61
C ARG A 31 8.80 -15.92 -14.40
N LEU A 32 7.78 -16.76 -14.61
CA LEU A 32 6.93 -17.26 -13.53
C LEU A 32 7.70 -18.11 -12.51
N ASP A 33 8.63 -18.95 -12.99
CA ASP A 33 9.42 -19.81 -12.10
C ASP A 33 10.38 -18.98 -11.22
N ASP A 34 11.05 -18.01 -11.84
CA ASP A 34 11.92 -17.08 -11.11
C ASP A 34 11.11 -16.27 -10.08
N PHE A 35 9.95 -15.76 -10.48
CA PHE A 35 9.03 -15.07 -9.57
C PHE A 35 8.65 -15.95 -8.39
N THR A 36 8.22 -17.18 -8.65
CA THR A 36 7.78 -18.13 -7.61
C THR A 36 8.89 -18.39 -6.60
N LYS A 37 10.11 -18.63 -7.09
CA LYS A 37 11.29 -18.84 -6.23
C LYS A 37 11.58 -17.62 -5.37
N THR A 38 11.69 -16.45 -5.99
CA THR A 38 11.99 -15.19 -5.28
C THR A 38 10.88 -14.83 -4.28
N TYR A 39 9.61 -15.06 -4.66
CA TYR A 39 8.48 -14.81 -3.76
C TYR A 39 8.58 -15.67 -2.49
N ILE A 40 8.92 -16.96 -2.63
CA ILE A 40 9.13 -17.87 -1.51
C ILE A 40 10.31 -17.42 -0.62
N GLU A 41 11.40 -16.94 -1.20
CA GLU A 41 12.55 -16.40 -0.47
C GLU A 41 12.16 -15.16 0.34
N ILE A 42 11.42 -14.23 -0.27
CA ILE A 42 10.90 -13.02 0.39
C ILE A 42 9.98 -13.39 1.56
N LEU A 43 9.07 -14.33 1.38
CA LEU A 43 8.19 -14.80 2.46
C LEU A 43 8.99 -15.39 3.63
N THR A 44 10.05 -16.12 3.33
CA THR A 44 10.93 -16.68 4.37
C THR A 44 11.64 -15.58 5.16
N GLN A 45 12.08 -14.50 4.48
CA GLN A 45 12.65 -13.33 5.15
C GLN A 45 11.60 -12.61 6.01
N PHE A 46 10.39 -12.41 5.47
CA PHE A 46 9.31 -11.72 6.18
C PHE A 46 8.82 -12.49 7.41
N ALA A 47 8.83 -13.82 7.36
CA ALA A 47 8.51 -14.66 8.52
C ALA A 47 9.45 -14.44 9.71
N GLY A 48 10.65 -13.90 9.50
CA GLY A 48 11.56 -13.47 10.55
C GLY A 48 11.13 -12.18 11.27
N TYR A 49 10.19 -11.41 10.71
CA TYR A 49 9.72 -10.14 11.28
C TYR A 49 8.33 -10.24 11.91
N THR A 50 7.46 -11.07 11.34
CA THR A 50 6.11 -11.30 11.86
C THR A 50 5.65 -12.73 11.55
N GLY A 51 4.98 -13.35 12.51
CA GLY A 51 4.34 -14.66 12.29
C GLY A 51 3.01 -14.60 11.51
N ARG A 52 2.56 -13.41 11.09
CA ARG A 52 1.25 -13.20 10.46
C ARG A 52 1.41 -12.63 9.06
N LEU A 53 1.67 -13.50 8.08
CA LEU A 53 1.71 -13.15 6.67
C LEU A 53 0.35 -13.42 6.03
N VAL A 54 -0.13 -12.49 5.21
CA VAL A 54 -1.33 -12.64 4.38
C VAL A 54 -0.93 -12.41 2.94
N LEU A 55 -1.17 -13.38 2.07
CA LEU A 55 -0.88 -13.21 0.65
C LEU A 55 -2.06 -12.54 -0.07
N VAL A 56 -1.75 -11.71 -1.06
CA VAL A 56 -2.77 -11.02 -1.86
C VAL A 56 -2.45 -11.25 -3.33
N THR A 57 -3.44 -11.72 -4.11
CA THR A 57 -3.26 -11.85 -5.56
C THR A 57 -3.34 -10.49 -6.25
N PRO A 58 -2.69 -10.32 -7.43
CA PRO A 58 -2.77 -9.09 -8.20
C PRO A 58 -4.21 -8.69 -8.57
N VAL A 59 -4.40 -7.41 -8.92
CA VAL A 59 -5.64 -6.89 -9.49
C VAL A 59 -5.69 -7.23 -10.99
N PRO A 60 -6.83 -7.66 -11.55
CA PRO A 60 -6.95 -7.88 -12.98
C PRO A 60 -6.79 -6.58 -13.77
N CYS A 61 -6.15 -6.66 -14.95
CA CYS A 61 -6.07 -5.54 -15.89
C CYS A 61 -7.38 -5.34 -16.63
N GLU A 62 -7.70 -4.09 -16.99
CA GLU A 62 -8.88 -3.74 -17.77
C GLU A 62 -8.49 -2.79 -18.92
N ASP A 63 -9.29 -2.76 -19.97
CA ASP A 63 -9.12 -1.79 -21.07
C ASP A 63 -9.98 -0.55 -20.78
N PRO A 64 -9.38 0.55 -20.33
CA PRO A 64 -10.15 1.78 -20.06
C PRO A 64 -10.58 2.40 -21.38
N LEU A 65 -11.89 2.66 -21.52
CA LEU A 65 -12.48 3.16 -22.75
C LEU A 65 -11.92 4.54 -23.14
N ASP A 66 -11.72 5.40 -22.15
CA ASP A 66 -11.34 6.80 -22.36
C ASP A 66 -9.86 6.99 -22.73
N LEU A 67 -9.00 6.02 -22.41
CA LEU A 67 -7.55 6.13 -22.59
C LEU A 67 -7.03 5.36 -23.81
N GLY A 68 -7.89 4.59 -24.50
CA GLY A 68 -7.49 3.77 -25.64
C GLY A 68 -6.45 2.67 -25.34
N LEU A 69 -6.16 2.41 -24.07
CA LEU A 69 -5.20 1.41 -23.65
C LEU A 69 -5.75 -0.01 -23.81
N LYS A 70 -4.91 -0.94 -24.24
CA LYS A 70 -5.24 -2.35 -24.44
C LYS A 70 -4.41 -3.24 -23.52
N VAL A 71 -4.73 -3.21 -22.23
CA VAL A 71 -3.97 -3.92 -21.20
C VAL A 71 -4.64 -5.20 -20.69
N LYS A 72 -5.94 -5.39 -20.97
CA LYS A 72 -6.71 -6.57 -20.56
C LYS A 72 -6.11 -7.89 -21.06
N GLY A 73 -5.45 -7.87 -22.23
CA GLY A 73 -4.77 -9.06 -22.77
C GLY A 73 -3.67 -9.63 -21.85
N ARG A 74 -3.13 -8.81 -20.95
CA ARG A 74 -2.14 -9.21 -19.94
C ARG A 74 -2.70 -10.15 -18.87
N ASN A 75 -4.02 -10.22 -18.71
CA ASN A 75 -4.66 -11.10 -17.72
C ASN A 75 -4.34 -12.58 -17.92
N ALA A 76 -4.01 -13.01 -19.15
CA ALA A 76 -3.61 -14.39 -19.40
C ALA A 76 -2.30 -14.77 -18.67
N ALA A 77 -1.31 -13.86 -18.66
CA ALA A 77 -0.09 -14.04 -17.88
C ALA A 77 -0.38 -13.83 -16.39
N LEU A 78 -1.06 -12.73 -16.04
CA LEU A 78 -1.37 -12.36 -14.66
C LEU A 78 -2.13 -13.45 -13.90
N ALA A 79 -3.03 -14.18 -14.58
CA ALA A 79 -3.74 -15.32 -14.02
C ALA A 79 -2.79 -16.46 -13.57
N LYS A 80 -1.66 -16.66 -14.29
CA LYS A 80 -0.65 -17.66 -13.91
C LYS A 80 0.08 -17.23 -12.63
N TYR A 81 0.40 -15.94 -12.49
CA TYR A 81 1.00 -15.39 -11.27
C TYR A 81 0.03 -15.47 -10.09
N ALA A 82 -1.24 -15.14 -10.30
CA ALA A 82 -2.27 -15.31 -9.28
C ALA A 82 -2.42 -16.78 -8.85
N LEU A 83 -2.36 -17.72 -9.80
CA LEU A 83 -2.40 -19.15 -9.52
C LEU A 83 -1.18 -19.61 -8.69
N ALA A 84 0.02 -19.15 -9.03
CA ALA A 84 1.23 -19.44 -8.26
C ALA A 84 1.13 -18.94 -6.82
N ILE A 85 0.62 -17.72 -6.62
CA ILE A 85 0.41 -17.14 -5.27
C ILE A 85 -0.61 -17.99 -4.48
N ARG A 86 -1.71 -18.42 -5.11
CA ARG A 86 -2.69 -19.34 -4.48
C ARG A 86 -2.05 -20.64 -4.06
N GLN A 87 -1.18 -21.21 -4.93
CA GLN A 87 -0.47 -22.45 -4.61
C GLN A 87 0.46 -22.26 -3.43
N ILE A 88 1.28 -21.20 -3.41
CA ILE A 88 2.17 -20.85 -2.30
C ILE A 88 1.38 -20.68 -1.00
N ALA A 89 0.22 -20.00 -1.05
CA ALA A 89 -0.63 -19.80 0.12
C ALA A 89 -1.10 -21.16 0.70
N ARG A 90 -1.55 -22.08 -0.16
CA ARG A 90 -1.96 -23.43 0.25
C ARG A 90 -0.80 -24.24 0.83
N ASP A 91 0.34 -24.30 0.13
CA ASP A 91 1.49 -25.12 0.51
C ASP A 91 2.10 -24.66 1.84
N ARG A 92 2.00 -23.37 2.16
CA ARG A 92 2.51 -22.78 3.40
C ARG A 92 1.43 -22.52 4.47
N ASN A 93 0.20 -22.93 4.19
CA ASN A 93 -0.95 -22.72 5.07
C ASN A 93 -1.08 -21.24 5.51
N LEU A 94 -0.93 -20.31 4.55
CA LEU A 94 -1.03 -18.87 4.79
C LEU A 94 -2.41 -18.35 4.35
N PRO A 95 -3.00 -17.39 5.08
CA PRO A 95 -4.19 -16.68 4.65
C PRO A 95 -3.97 -16.02 3.28
N LEU A 96 -5.02 -16.02 2.47
CA LEU A 96 -5.01 -15.46 1.11
C LEU A 96 -6.20 -14.51 0.93
N VAL A 97 -5.93 -13.36 0.31
CA VAL A 97 -6.96 -12.49 -0.26
C VAL A 97 -6.86 -12.55 -1.79
N ASP A 98 -7.84 -13.19 -2.42
CA ASP A 98 -7.85 -13.42 -3.86
C ASP A 98 -8.57 -12.29 -4.60
N LEU A 99 -7.88 -11.18 -4.81
CA LEU A 99 -8.41 -10.03 -5.53
C LEU A 99 -8.58 -10.32 -7.01
N PHE A 100 -7.68 -11.13 -7.62
CA PHE A 100 -7.79 -11.47 -9.04
C PHE A 100 -9.14 -12.15 -9.34
N ALA A 101 -9.53 -13.13 -8.54
CA ALA A 101 -10.80 -13.83 -8.71
C ALA A 101 -12.00 -12.92 -8.43
N VAL A 102 -11.95 -12.15 -7.33
CA VAL A 102 -13.09 -11.34 -6.89
C VAL A 102 -13.35 -10.16 -7.81
N LEU A 103 -12.30 -9.54 -8.36
CA LEU A 103 -12.42 -8.29 -9.13
C LEU A 103 -12.52 -8.51 -10.64
N SER A 104 -12.21 -9.71 -11.16
CA SER A 104 -12.28 -9.99 -12.58
C SER A 104 -13.65 -9.67 -13.17
N GLY A 105 -13.68 -8.88 -14.26
CA GLY A 105 -14.89 -8.53 -15.00
C GLY A 105 -15.80 -7.48 -14.35
N LYS A 106 -15.35 -6.79 -13.30
CA LYS A 106 -16.20 -5.87 -12.52
C LYS A 106 -16.05 -4.37 -12.83
N SER A 107 -15.19 -3.99 -13.77
CA SER A 107 -14.87 -2.59 -14.06
C SER A 107 -14.46 -1.82 -12.81
N VAL A 108 -13.26 -2.13 -12.34
CA VAL A 108 -12.75 -1.70 -11.03
C VAL A 108 -11.51 -0.83 -11.11
N THR A 109 -11.00 -0.58 -12.31
CA THR A 109 -9.79 0.25 -12.51
C THR A 109 -10.12 1.62 -13.06
N SER A 110 -9.25 2.61 -12.80
CA SER A 110 -9.33 3.97 -13.35
C SER A 110 -8.58 4.11 -14.66
N ASP A 111 -7.46 3.42 -14.81
CA ASP A 111 -6.53 3.51 -15.94
C ASP A 111 -6.20 2.14 -16.56
N GLY A 112 -6.90 1.10 -16.14
CA GLY A 112 -6.67 -0.28 -16.55
C GLY A 112 -5.76 -1.06 -15.60
N LEU A 113 -5.08 -0.42 -14.66
CA LEU A 113 -4.13 -1.03 -13.71
C LEU A 113 -4.43 -0.66 -12.26
N LEU A 114 -4.70 0.63 -11.99
CA LEU A 114 -4.95 1.14 -10.64
C LEU A 114 -6.43 1.08 -10.30
N LEU A 115 -6.72 0.68 -9.07
CA LEU A 115 -8.10 0.62 -8.60
C LEU A 115 -8.77 2.00 -8.62
N SER A 116 -9.98 2.05 -9.16
CA SER A 116 -10.91 3.17 -9.02
C SER A 116 -11.49 3.22 -7.60
N GLU A 117 -12.26 4.26 -7.26
CA GLU A 117 -12.97 4.32 -5.98
C GLU A 117 -13.84 3.07 -5.75
N LYS A 118 -14.62 2.67 -6.75
CA LYS A 118 -15.41 1.42 -6.73
C LYS A 118 -14.50 0.19 -6.54
N GLY A 119 -13.35 0.16 -7.21
CA GLY A 119 -12.36 -0.91 -7.08
C GLY A 119 -11.82 -1.03 -5.67
N HIS A 120 -11.49 0.09 -5.04
CA HIS A 120 -11.06 0.12 -3.64
C HIS A 120 -12.14 -0.37 -2.68
N GLN A 121 -13.40 0.00 -2.89
CA GLN A 121 -14.52 -0.49 -2.07
C GLN A 121 -14.69 -2.01 -2.19
N LEU A 122 -14.67 -2.55 -3.41
CA LEU A 122 -14.79 -3.99 -3.64
C LEU A 122 -13.58 -4.77 -3.12
N ALA A 123 -12.38 -4.22 -3.26
CA ALA A 123 -11.17 -4.79 -2.67
C ALA A 123 -11.26 -4.84 -1.14
N ALA A 124 -11.69 -3.74 -0.49
CA ALA A 124 -11.86 -3.69 0.96
C ALA A 124 -12.89 -4.72 1.45
N GLN A 125 -14.01 -4.90 0.72
CA GLN A 125 -14.99 -5.95 1.01
C GLN A 125 -14.39 -7.35 0.86
N ALA A 126 -13.56 -7.57 -0.18
CA ALA A 126 -12.87 -8.84 -0.37
C ALA A 126 -11.91 -9.15 0.77
N PHE A 127 -11.12 -8.17 1.21
CA PHE A 127 -10.25 -8.30 2.39
C PHE A 127 -11.06 -8.68 3.64
N ALA A 128 -12.11 -7.92 3.93
CA ALA A 128 -12.94 -8.19 5.09
C ALA A 128 -13.53 -9.62 5.04
N ASN A 129 -14.20 -9.97 3.95
CA ASN A 129 -14.91 -11.25 3.83
C ASN A 129 -13.95 -12.46 3.87
N GLN A 130 -12.82 -12.39 3.15
CA GLN A 130 -11.88 -13.52 3.06
C GLN A 130 -11.02 -13.70 4.31
N LEU A 131 -10.90 -12.65 5.13
CA LEU A 131 -10.24 -12.72 6.44
C LEU A 131 -11.21 -12.93 7.60
N GLY A 132 -12.49 -13.19 7.33
CA GLY A 132 -13.51 -13.49 8.32
C GLY A 132 -14.05 -12.27 9.09
N PHE A 133 -13.84 -11.05 8.55
CA PHE A 133 -14.42 -9.83 9.13
C PHE A 133 -15.75 -9.48 8.45
N SER A 134 -16.61 -8.75 9.17
CA SER A 134 -17.80 -8.17 8.55
C SER A 134 -17.41 -7.08 7.54
N SER A 135 -17.94 -7.18 6.32
CA SER A 135 -17.79 -6.13 5.29
C SER A 135 -18.89 -5.07 5.35
N LYS A 136 -19.83 -5.18 6.29
CA LYS A 136 -20.87 -4.17 6.50
C LYS A 136 -20.24 -2.98 7.23
N LEU A 137 -20.23 -1.84 6.56
CA LEU A 137 -19.86 -0.58 7.20
C LEU A 137 -20.97 -0.17 8.19
N SER A 138 -20.57 0.23 9.39
CA SER A 138 -21.48 0.89 10.32
C SER A 138 -21.95 2.22 9.71
N ALA A 139 -23.20 2.61 10.02
CA ALA A 139 -23.71 3.93 9.67
C ALA A 139 -22.80 5.08 10.19
N ASN A 140 -22.05 4.82 11.24
CA ASN A 140 -21.15 5.76 11.90
C ASN A 140 -19.70 5.67 11.39
N ALA A 141 -19.43 4.97 10.28
CA ALA A 141 -18.06 4.79 9.77
C ALA A 141 -17.47 6.01 9.05
N GLU A 142 -18.31 6.95 8.60
CA GLU A 142 -17.84 8.11 7.84
C GLU A 142 -16.89 9.04 8.62
N PRO A 143 -17.12 9.39 9.89
CA PRO A 143 -16.16 10.14 10.68
C PRO A 143 -14.81 9.42 10.80
N LEU A 144 -14.80 8.11 10.97
CA LEU A 144 -13.59 7.30 10.97
C LEU A 144 -12.86 7.37 9.63
N ARG A 145 -13.61 7.23 8.51
CA ARG A 145 -13.04 7.34 7.16
C ARG A 145 -12.37 8.70 6.94
N GLN A 146 -13.03 9.80 7.33
CA GLN A 146 -12.49 11.15 7.20
C GLN A 146 -11.21 11.35 8.03
N ALA A 147 -11.18 10.86 9.25
CA ALA A 147 -9.99 10.91 10.09
C ALA A 147 -8.81 10.15 9.47
N ILE A 148 -9.06 8.96 8.90
CA ILE A 148 -8.06 8.16 8.18
C ILE A 148 -7.54 8.90 6.94
N LEU A 149 -8.43 9.48 6.13
CA LEU A 149 -8.04 10.24 4.93
C LEU A 149 -7.16 11.45 5.30
N LYS A 150 -7.54 12.19 6.34
CA LYS A 150 -6.73 13.32 6.83
C LYS A 150 -5.35 12.88 7.29
N LYS A 151 -5.27 11.78 8.07
CA LYS A 151 -3.99 11.18 8.47
C LYS A 151 -3.15 10.80 7.26
N ASN A 152 -3.74 10.10 6.28
CA ASN A 152 -3.01 9.64 5.09
C ASN A 152 -2.46 10.81 4.26
N ALA A 153 -3.20 11.92 4.16
CA ALA A 153 -2.72 13.12 3.46
C ALA A 153 -1.48 13.71 4.14
N LEU A 154 -1.49 13.86 5.47
CA LEU A 154 -0.33 14.33 6.23
C LEU A 154 0.83 13.34 6.19
N TRP A 155 0.55 12.05 6.26
CA TRP A 155 1.56 10.99 6.16
C TRP A 155 2.25 11.00 4.80
N LYS A 156 1.48 11.21 3.72
CA LYS A 156 2.02 11.40 2.37
C LYS A 156 2.92 12.64 2.31
N GLN A 157 2.50 13.76 2.89
CA GLN A 157 3.31 14.99 2.93
C GLN A 157 4.62 14.79 3.70
N TYR A 158 4.60 14.03 4.79
CA TYR A 158 5.80 13.72 5.57
C TYR A 158 6.83 12.90 4.77
N TRP A 159 6.38 11.87 4.06
CA TRP A 159 7.27 10.97 3.31
C TRP A 159 7.62 11.45 1.90
N PHE A 160 6.73 12.20 1.28
CA PHE A 160 6.86 12.74 -0.08
C PHE A 160 6.63 14.26 -0.07
N PRO A 161 7.47 15.02 0.65
CA PRO A 161 7.30 16.46 0.72
C PRO A 161 7.58 17.10 -0.65
N SER A 162 6.78 18.09 -1.03
CA SER A 162 6.95 18.84 -2.28
C SER A 162 8.28 19.59 -2.33
N ASN A 163 8.84 19.93 -1.17
CA ASN A 163 10.13 20.61 -1.00
C ASN A 163 11.32 19.65 -0.75
N TRP A 164 11.21 18.39 -1.24
CA TRP A 164 12.19 17.33 -1.02
C TRP A 164 13.64 17.77 -1.34
N ALA A 165 13.85 18.53 -2.42
CA ALA A 165 15.16 18.99 -2.83
C ALA A 165 15.83 19.88 -1.78
N PHE A 166 15.04 20.67 -1.03
CA PHE A 166 15.52 21.51 0.07
C PHE A 166 15.72 20.74 1.38
N LEU A 167 14.97 19.67 1.58
CA LEU A 167 15.08 18.82 2.77
C LEU A 167 16.25 17.85 2.69
N TYR A 168 16.32 17.08 1.60
CA TYR A 168 17.19 15.91 1.46
C TYR A 168 18.04 15.92 0.18
N GLY A 169 17.69 16.78 -0.79
CA GLY A 169 18.36 16.85 -2.09
C GLY A 169 19.49 17.89 -2.16
N ASN A 170 19.80 18.33 -3.35
CA ASN A 170 20.94 19.19 -3.66
C ASN A 170 20.73 20.68 -3.32
N ARG A 171 19.52 21.08 -2.90
CA ARG A 171 19.21 22.49 -2.55
C ARG A 171 19.25 22.79 -1.06
N GLN A 172 19.80 21.93 -0.24
CA GLN A 172 19.87 22.10 1.21
C GLN A 172 20.70 23.35 1.63
N GLN A 173 21.65 23.76 0.79
CA GLN A 173 22.56 24.88 1.07
C GLN A 173 22.12 26.20 0.42
N THR A 174 21.01 26.22 -0.34
CA THR A 174 20.52 27.44 -0.96
C THR A 174 19.99 28.44 0.08
N ALA A 175 20.13 29.73 -0.21
CA ALA A 175 19.67 30.78 0.68
C ALA A 175 18.18 30.69 1.01
N SER A 176 17.34 30.26 0.03
CA SER A 176 15.90 30.08 0.21
C SER A 176 15.50 28.95 1.19
N SER A 177 16.45 28.06 1.55
CA SER A 177 16.21 27.02 2.56
C SER A 177 16.54 27.44 3.99
N ARG A 178 16.98 28.70 4.18
CA ARG A 178 17.49 29.21 5.44
C ARG A 178 16.78 30.49 5.87
N SER A 179 16.79 30.76 7.17
CA SER A 179 16.30 32.00 7.70
C SER A 179 17.18 33.19 7.25
N HIS A 180 16.56 34.27 6.83
CA HIS A 180 17.25 35.56 6.56
C HIS A 180 17.79 36.22 7.83
N LEU A 181 17.27 35.89 8.99
CA LEU A 181 17.72 36.37 10.28
C LEU A 181 18.86 35.56 10.87
N ASN A 182 18.90 34.26 10.57
CA ASN A 182 19.92 33.33 11.03
C ASN A 182 20.23 32.32 9.95
N GLY A 183 21.30 32.54 9.22
CA GLY A 183 21.72 31.67 8.10
C GLY A 183 22.04 30.21 8.49
N SER A 184 22.19 29.91 9.78
CA SER A 184 22.35 28.52 10.26
C SER A 184 21.02 27.80 10.44
N TYR A 185 19.92 28.54 10.56
CA TYR A 185 18.59 27.97 10.78
C TYR A 185 17.93 27.56 9.46
N ARG A 186 17.45 26.31 9.40
CA ARG A 186 16.74 25.73 8.24
C ARG A 186 15.26 25.57 8.56
N TRP A 187 14.39 26.16 7.74
CA TRP A 187 12.94 26.12 7.91
C TRP A 187 12.33 24.74 7.66
N PHE A 188 12.65 24.14 6.52
CA PHE A 188 11.96 22.94 6.03
C PHE A 188 12.10 21.71 6.93
N PRO A 189 13.26 21.39 7.56
CA PRO A 189 13.34 20.27 8.48
C PRO A 189 12.41 20.42 9.68
N GLU A 190 12.26 21.62 10.22
CA GLU A 190 11.39 21.88 11.36
C GLU A 190 9.92 21.82 10.95
N GLU A 191 9.56 22.37 9.79
CA GLU A 191 8.22 22.30 9.20
C GLU A 191 7.77 20.82 9.04
N ILE A 192 8.63 19.96 8.49
CA ILE A 192 8.33 18.54 8.34
C ILE A 192 8.18 17.84 9.69
N GLN A 193 9.05 18.14 10.66
CA GLN A 193 8.95 17.55 12.00
C GLN A 193 7.68 17.98 12.74
N SER A 194 7.17 19.19 12.48
CA SER A 194 5.92 19.70 13.09
C SER A 194 4.68 18.88 12.70
N ILE A 195 4.73 18.09 11.62
CA ILE A 195 3.65 17.19 11.20
C ILE A 195 3.48 16.02 12.18
N LEU A 196 4.55 15.54 12.82
CA LEU A 196 4.50 14.35 13.67
C LEU A 196 3.55 14.45 14.87
N PRO A 197 3.49 15.56 15.63
CA PRO A 197 2.50 15.71 16.69
C PRO A 197 1.06 15.68 16.18
N GLU A 198 0.77 16.28 15.01
CA GLU A 198 -0.56 16.25 14.41
C GLU A 198 -0.94 14.83 13.96
N LEU A 199 -0.01 14.07 13.36
CA LEU A 199 -0.21 12.65 13.03
C LEU A 199 -0.61 11.85 14.26
N LYS A 200 0.09 12.05 15.39
CA LYS A 200 -0.23 11.36 16.65
C LYS A 200 -1.63 11.73 17.18
N GLN A 201 -2.03 12.99 17.06
CA GLN A 201 -3.39 13.41 17.44
C GLN A 201 -4.45 12.72 16.56
N LEU A 202 -4.20 12.62 15.24
CA LEU A 202 -5.10 11.94 14.33
C LEU A 202 -5.17 10.43 14.58
N GLU A 203 -4.08 9.79 14.97
CA GLU A 203 -4.10 8.37 15.39
C GLU A 203 -4.99 8.14 16.62
N ASN A 204 -4.90 9.03 17.59
CA ASN A 204 -5.78 8.99 18.77
C ASN A 204 -7.26 9.21 18.38
N ALA A 205 -7.53 10.15 17.45
CA ALA A 205 -8.88 10.38 16.94
C ALA A 205 -9.43 9.15 16.20
N ILE A 206 -8.62 8.53 15.33
CA ILE A 206 -8.96 7.30 14.61
C ILE A 206 -9.33 6.17 15.59
N THR A 207 -8.54 5.99 16.65
CA THR A 207 -8.82 4.99 17.68
C THR A 207 -10.18 5.22 18.36
N LYS A 208 -10.51 6.46 18.68
CA LYS A 208 -11.81 6.83 19.29
C LYS A 208 -12.97 6.59 18.31
N GLU A 209 -12.84 7.04 17.05
CA GLU A 209 -13.88 6.85 16.04
C GLU A 209 -14.05 5.35 15.67
N ALA A 210 -12.97 4.57 15.66
CA ALA A 210 -13.06 3.12 15.45
C ALA A 210 -13.83 2.41 16.59
N ALA A 211 -13.67 2.86 17.83
CA ALA A 211 -14.44 2.35 18.94
C ALA A 211 -15.94 2.69 18.83
N ARG A 212 -16.28 3.90 18.37
CA ARG A 212 -17.68 4.33 18.13
C ARG A 212 -18.32 3.60 16.95
N ALA A 213 -17.57 3.32 15.90
CA ALA A 213 -18.07 2.63 14.71
C ALA A 213 -18.36 1.13 14.96
N ARG A 214 -17.93 0.58 16.10
CA ARG A 214 -18.22 -0.82 16.53
C ARG A 214 -19.51 -0.94 17.35
N GLN A 215 -20.06 0.16 17.80
CA GLN A 215 -21.33 0.24 18.52
C GLN A 215 -22.50 0.40 17.53
#